data_3d96b3a5e5b4b70014dcd4c7eca30dd5
#
_entry.id   3d96b3a5e5b4b70014dcd4c7eca30dd5
#
_cell.length_a   1.000
_cell.length_b   1.000
_cell.length_c   1.000
_cell.angle_alpha   90.00
_cell.angle_beta   90.00
_cell.angle_gamma   90.00
#
_symmetry.space_group_name_H-M   'P 1'
#
loop_
_entity.id
_entity.type
_entity.pdbx_description
1 polymer ?
#
loop_
_entity_poly.entity_id
_entity_poly.type
_entity_poly.pdbx_seq_one_letter_code
_entity_poly.pdbx_strand_id
1 'polypeptide(L)'
;MRNLLACLICACPLLLSQAQDEEGEVIVISELNRTDVEQFIEEAEDQFYEIFNTNIEDDEFKITCRRETPTGSNIPIRVCEPKFMVDARARNANNFGFNAGVVEADRSIRTAVEPQYQQLQQMMEQMTQEIPAFAQIANILGQLRARREQLLN
;
A
#
# COMPACT_ATOMS: atom_id res chain seq x y z
N MET A 1 17.00 -45.21 -66.27
CA MET A 1 17.18 -45.35 -64.80
C MET A 1 16.79 -44.02 -64.23
N ARG A 2 15.60 -43.95 -63.68
CA ARG A 2 14.89 -42.68 -63.33
C ARG A 2 14.87 -42.53 -61.83
N ASN A 3 15.54 -41.49 -61.33
CA ASN A 3 15.50 -41.10 -59.93
C ASN A 3 14.27 -40.20 -59.67
N LEU A 4 13.35 -40.71 -58.88
CA LEU A 4 12.23 -39.96 -58.34
C LEU A 4 12.67 -39.30 -57.04
N LEU A 5 12.81 -37.98 -57.08
CA LEU A 5 12.97 -37.16 -55.84
C LEU A 5 11.59 -36.87 -55.29
N ALA A 6 11.29 -37.48 -54.12
CA ALA A 6 10.08 -37.14 -53.38
C ALA A 6 10.39 -35.93 -52.47
N CYS A 7 9.73 -34.78 -52.79
CA CYS A 7 9.80 -33.57 -52.01
C CYS A 7 8.80 -33.68 -50.82
N LEU A 8 9.32 -33.86 -49.62
CA LEU A 8 8.52 -33.85 -48.37
C LEU A 8 8.26 -32.38 -47.99
N ILE A 9 7.03 -31.93 -48.23
CA ILE A 9 6.56 -30.61 -47.77
C ILE A 9 6.23 -30.73 -46.29
N CYS A 10 7.11 -30.18 -45.45
CA CYS A 10 6.87 -30.05 -44.00
C CYS A 10 5.88 -28.89 -43.77
N ALA A 11 4.62 -29.22 -43.55
CA ALA A 11 3.62 -28.26 -43.11
C ALA A 11 3.84 -27.88 -41.65
N CYS A 12 4.39 -26.70 -41.43
CA CYS A 12 4.55 -26.12 -40.09
C CYS A 12 3.19 -25.47 -39.70
N PRO A 13 2.48 -25.93 -38.67
CA PRO A 13 1.30 -25.21 -38.21
C PRO A 13 1.76 -23.93 -37.53
N LEU A 14 1.40 -22.79 -38.14
CA LEU A 14 1.44 -21.49 -37.50
C LEU A 14 0.50 -21.49 -36.28
N LEU A 15 1.09 -21.66 -35.09
CA LEU A 15 0.41 -21.36 -33.83
C LEU A 15 0.23 -19.84 -33.78
N LEU A 16 -0.97 -19.38 -34.19
CA LEU A 16 -1.41 -18.04 -33.84
C LEU A 16 -1.55 -18.02 -32.31
N SER A 17 -0.56 -17.43 -31.65
CA SER A 17 -0.67 -17.00 -30.26
C SER A 17 -1.72 -15.88 -30.26
N GLN A 18 -2.94 -16.20 -29.81
CA GLN A 18 -3.93 -15.20 -29.45
C GLN A 18 -3.39 -14.52 -28.19
N ALA A 19 -2.84 -13.32 -28.34
CA ALA A 19 -2.70 -12.39 -27.25
C ALA A 19 -4.13 -12.06 -26.80
N GLN A 20 -4.54 -12.59 -25.67
CA GLN A 20 -5.71 -12.09 -24.96
C GLN A 20 -5.30 -10.71 -24.46
N ASP A 21 -5.79 -9.66 -25.12
CA ASP A 21 -5.87 -8.34 -24.56
C ASP A 21 -6.80 -8.47 -23.33
N GLU A 22 -6.22 -8.54 -22.14
CA GLU A 22 -6.97 -8.27 -20.92
C GLU A 22 -7.36 -6.79 -21.00
N GLU A 23 -8.55 -6.51 -21.49
CA GLU A 23 -9.17 -5.21 -21.34
C GLU A 23 -9.31 -4.98 -19.82
N GLY A 24 -8.31 -4.30 -19.24
CA GLY A 24 -8.37 -3.87 -17.86
C GLY A 24 -9.63 -3.03 -17.66
N GLU A 25 -10.48 -3.42 -16.73
CA GLU A 25 -11.67 -2.67 -16.36
C GLU A 25 -11.27 -1.24 -15.97
N VAL A 26 -11.76 -0.25 -16.71
CA VAL A 26 -11.49 1.16 -16.41
C VAL A 26 -12.40 1.61 -15.27
N ILE A 27 -11.83 1.76 -14.08
CA ILE A 27 -12.55 2.23 -12.90
C ILE A 27 -12.67 3.75 -12.95
N VAL A 28 -13.90 4.26 -12.98
CA VAL A 28 -14.19 5.70 -12.93
C VAL A 28 -14.46 6.12 -11.49
N ILE A 29 -13.46 6.74 -10.84
CA ILE A 29 -13.50 7.09 -9.40
C ILE A 29 -14.72 7.96 -9.04
N SER A 30 -15.16 8.85 -9.92
CA SER A 30 -16.33 9.71 -9.69
C SER A 30 -17.67 8.96 -9.60
N GLU A 31 -17.74 7.73 -10.11
CA GLU A 31 -18.95 6.91 -10.13
C GLU A 31 -19.01 5.92 -8.95
N LEU A 32 -17.91 5.76 -8.23
CA LEU A 32 -17.83 4.84 -7.10
C LEU A 32 -18.79 5.24 -5.97
N ASN A 33 -19.46 4.25 -5.41
CA ASN A 33 -20.20 4.38 -4.16
C ASN A 33 -19.28 4.32 -2.94
N ARG A 34 -19.82 4.53 -1.74
CA ARG A 34 -19.03 4.60 -0.51
C ARG A 34 -18.27 3.31 -0.19
N THR A 35 -18.92 2.16 -0.37
CA THR A 35 -18.32 0.85 -0.05
C THR A 35 -17.15 0.56 -0.99
N ASP A 36 -17.33 0.82 -2.28
CA ASP A 36 -16.28 0.61 -3.29
C ASP A 36 -15.09 1.54 -3.04
N VAL A 37 -15.36 2.82 -2.72
CA VAL A 37 -14.30 3.79 -2.39
C VAL A 37 -13.47 3.34 -1.19
N GLU A 38 -14.10 2.86 -0.11
CA GLU A 38 -13.36 2.36 1.07
C GLU A 38 -12.51 1.14 0.72
N GLN A 39 -13.04 0.21 -0.08
CA GLN A 39 -12.29 -0.95 -0.55
C GLN A 39 -11.09 -0.54 -1.39
N PHE A 40 -11.28 0.31 -2.40
CA PHE A 40 -10.19 0.78 -3.27
C PHE A 40 -9.15 1.61 -2.52
N ILE A 41 -9.54 2.33 -1.46
CA ILE A 41 -8.57 3.00 -0.59
C ILE A 41 -7.70 1.96 0.11
N GLU A 42 -8.27 0.88 0.70
CA GLU A 42 -7.48 -0.17 1.35
C GLU A 42 -6.50 -0.84 0.36
N GLU A 43 -6.96 -1.18 -0.85
CA GLU A 43 -6.15 -1.80 -1.89
C GLU A 43 -5.01 -0.86 -2.39
N ALA A 44 -5.33 0.40 -2.61
CA ALA A 44 -4.34 1.39 -3.03
C ALA A 44 -3.32 1.72 -1.91
N GLU A 45 -3.74 1.73 -0.65
CA GLU A 45 -2.84 1.86 0.50
C GLU A 45 -1.90 0.66 0.63
N ASP A 46 -2.38 -0.57 0.39
CA ASP A 46 -1.54 -1.75 0.40
C ASP A 46 -0.43 -1.66 -0.66
N GLN A 47 -0.77 -1.29 -1.89
CA GLN A 47 0.20 -1.08 -2.96
C GLN A 47 1.17 0.08 -2.65
N PHE A 48 0.66 1.19 -2.11
CA PHE A 48 1.47 2.34 -1.73
C PHE A 48 2.54 1.97 -0.69
N TYR A 49 2.13 1.26 0.38
CA TYR A 49 3.06 0.83 1.42
C TYR A 49 3.98 -0.30 0.97
N GLU A 50 3.53 -1.18 0.08
CA GLU A 50 4.40 -2.20 -0.53
C GLU A 50 5.53 -1.57 -1.34
N ILE A 51 5.22 -0.62 -2.23
CA ILE A 51 6.24 0.10 -3.00
C ILE A 51 7.17 0.85 -2.05
N PHE A 52 6.62 1.56 -1.07
CA PHE A 52 7.41 2.28 -0.07
C PHE A 52 8.37 1.35 0.67
N ASN A 53 7.85 0.30 1.30
CA ASN A 53 8.62 -0.65 2.10
C ASN A 53 9.69 -1.40 1.31
N THR A 54 9.46 -1.62 0.01
CA THR A 54 10.43 -2.30 -0.87
C THR A 54 11.61 -1.39 -1.21
N ASN A 55 11.39 -0.07 -1.24
CA ASN A 55 12.39 0.91 -1.68
C ASN A 55 13.12 1.62 -0.53
N ILE A 56 12.82 1.31 0.73
CA ILE A 56 13.55 1.84 1.90
C ILE A 56 14.45 0.78 2.51
N GLU A 57 15.64 1.19 2.93
CA GLU A 57 16.62 0.31 3.57
C GLU A 57 16.41 0.21 5.09
N ASP A 58 15.97 1.31 5.72
CA ASP A 58 15.80 1.39 7.17
C ASP A 58 14.45 0.81 7.59
N ASP A 59 14.50 -0.35 8.24
CA ASP A 59 13.31 -1.05 8.73
C ASP A 59 12.50 -0.24 9.75
N GLU A 60 13.09 0.76 10.40
CA GLU A 60 12.39 1.61 11.38
C GLU A 60 11.24 2.39 10.72
N PHE A 61 11.40 2.75 9.43
CA PHE A 61 10.39 3.50 8.67
C PHE A 61 9.38 2.62 7.94
N LYS A 62 9.56 1.31 7.89
CA LYS A 62 8.61 0.41 7.24
C LYS A 62 7.24 0.50 7.89
N ILE A 63 6.20 0.59 7.04
CA ILE A 63 4.81 0.71 7.45
C ILE A 63 4.16 -0.66 7.43
N THR A 64 3.50 -1.02 8.52
CA THR A 64 2.71 -2.26 8.62
C THR A 64 1.28 -1.94 8.96
N CYS A 65 0.35 -2.63 8.29
CA CYS A 65 -1.07 -2.51 8.55
C CYS A 65 -1.58 -3.71 9.33
N ARG A 66 -2.45 -3.46 10.29
CA ARG A 66 -3.12 -4.49 11.10
C ARG A 66 -4.56 -4.08 11.39
N ARG A 67 -5.40 -5.03 11.73
CA ARG A 67 -6.75 -4.74 12.21
C ARG A 67 -6.74 -4.74 13.74
N GLU A 68 -7.24 -3.66 14.33
CA GLU A 68 -7.36 -3.48 15.78
C GLU A 68 -8.80 -3.21 16.16
N THR A 69 -9.22 -3.75 17.31
CA THR A 69 -10.53 -3.41 17.88
C THR A 69 -10.30 -2.41 19.02
N PRO A 70 -10.68 -1.15 18.82
CA PRO A 70 -10.53 -0.11 19.86
C PRO A 70 -11.30 -0.46 21.13
N THR A 71 -10.78 -0.04 22.28
CA THR A 71 -11.47 -0.22 23.57
C THR A 71 -12.85 0.41 23.52
N GLY A 72 -13.88 -0.38 23.86
CA GLY A 72 -15.29 0.05 23.82
C GLY A 72 -15.96 -0.08 22.46
N SER A 73 -15.30 -0.64 21.46
CA SER A 73 -15.86 -0.96 20.16
C SER A 73 -15.82 -2.47 19.90
N ASN A 74 -16.78 -2.99 19.14
CA ASN A 74 -16.74 -4.36 18.60
C ASN A 74 -16.39 -4.36 17.11
N ILE A 75 -16.11 -3.20 16.54
CA ILE A 75 -15.81 -3.04 15.11
C ILE A 75 -14.29 -2.92 14.95
N PRO A 76 -13.63 -3.86 14.26
CA PRO A 76 -12.21 -3.74 13.95
C PRO A 76 -11.98 -2.62 12.93
N ILE A 77 -10.96 -1.81 13.19
CA ILE A 77 -10.48 -0.79 12.26
C ILE A 77 -9.11 -1.18 11.72
N ARG A 78 -8.81 -0.78 10.49
CA ARG A 78 -7.48 -0.93 9.92
C ARG A 78 -6.59 0.22 10.41
N VAL A 79 -5.40 -0.14 10.92
CA VAL A 79 -4.40 0.81 11.40
C VAL A 79 -3.08 0.50 10.70
N CYS A 80 -2.54 1.48 9.97
CA CYS A 80 -1.24 1.38 9.30
C CYS A 80 -0.27 2.35 9.97
N GLU A 81 0.85 1.83 10.47
CA GLU A 81 1.80 2.61 11.25
C GLU A 81 3.24 2.25 10.91
N PRO A 82 4.16 3.24 10.93
CA PRO A 82 5.58 2.96 10.82
C PRO A 82 6.10 2.25 12.06
N LYS A 83 7.11 1.41 11.86
CA LYS A 83 7.69 0.57 12.93
C LYS A 83 8.19 1.39 14.10
N PHE A 84 8.78 2.59 13.88
CA PHE A 84 9.23 3.46 14.98
C PHE A 84 8.10 3.83 15.95
N MET A 85 6.87 4.01 15.45
CA MET A 85 5.71 4.31 16.30
C MET A 85 5.25 3.08 17.09
N VAL A 86 5.22 1.91 16.44
CA VAL A 86 4.91 0.63 17.10
C VAL A 86 5.92 0.36 18.23
N ASP A 87 7.21 0.54 17.93
CA ASP A 87 8.29 0.34 18.91
C ASP A 87 8.23 1.37 20.04
N ALA A 88 7.86 2.62 19.76
CA ALA A 88 7.70 3.65 20.80
C ALA A 88 6.57 3.29 21.78
N ARG A 89 5.43 2.81 21.28
CA ARG A 89 4.35 2.31 22.14
C ARG A 89 4.74 1.08 22.93
N ALA A 90 5.45 0.14 22.32
CA ALA A 90 5.95 -1.04 23.00
C ALA A 90 6.91 -0.68 24.15
N ARG A 91 7.83 0.26 23.90
CA ARG A 91 8.73 0.77 24.95
C ARG A 91 7.95 1.42 26.10
N ASN A 92 6.94 2.23 25.79
CA ASN A 92 6.08 2.87 26.78
C ASN A 92 5.34 1.83 27.64
N ALA A 93 4.75 0.81 27.02
CA ALA A 93 4.08 -0.27 27.72
C ALA A 93 5.03 -1.09 28.61
N ASN A 94 6.25 -1.37 28.14
CA ASN A 94 7.27 -2.08 28.92
C ASN A 94 7.78 -1.24 30.12
N ASN A 95 7.93 0.08 29.93
CA ASN A 95 8.36 0.98 31.01
C ASN A 95 7.33 1.08 32.15
N PHE A 96 6.05 0.82 31.86
CA PHE A 96 5.00 0.76 32.89
C PHE A 96 5.33 -0.23 34.01
N GLY A 97 5.89 -1.39 33.64
CA GLY A 97 6.28 -2.42 34.65
C GLY A 97 7.49 -2.04 35.53
N PHE A 98 8.33 -1.10 35.08
CA PHE A 98 9.59 -0.73 35.75
C PHE A 98 9.52 0.64 36.43
N ASN A 99 8.66 1.57 35.97
CA ASN A 99 8.62 2.97 36.42
C ASN A 99 7.31 3.36 37.13
N ALA A 100 6.99 2.71 38.22
CA ALA A 100 5.89 3.11 39.14
C ALA A 100 4.49 3.29 38.45
N GLY A 101 4.22 2.58 37.40
CA GLY A 101 2.86 2.52 36.86
C GLY A 101 2.41 3.75 36.03
N VAL A 102 3.32 4.54 35.46
CA VAL A 102 2.97 5.66 34.59
C VAL A 102 3.07 5.24 33.14
N VAL A 103 1.92 5.20 32.44
CA VAL A 103 1.86 5.08 30.99
C VAL A 103 1.73 6.49 30.40
N GLU A 104 2.62 6.83 29.48
CA GLU A 104 2.49 8.09 28.75
C GLU A 104 1.27 8.05 27.81
N ALA A 105 0.58 9.17 27.70
CA ALA A 105 -0.51 9.31 26.75
C ALA A 105 0.00 9.19 25.29
N ASP A 106 -0.80 8.65 24.39
CA ASP A 106 -0.46 8.47 22.96
C ASP A 106 0.03 9.78 22.31
N ARG A 107 -0.53 10.92 22.73
CA ARG A 107 -0.07 12.26 22.28
C ARG A 107 1.39 12.52 22.64
N SER A 108 1.84 12.16 23.84
CA SER A 108 3.23 12.36 24.28
C SER A 108 4.18 11.49 23.47
N ILE A 109 3.77 10.24 23.20
CA ILE A 109 4.54 9.30 22.36
C ILE A 109 4.67 9.88 20.95
N ARG A 110 3.57 10.36 20.34
CA ARG A 110 3.59 10.99 19.01
C ARG A 110 4.51 12.20 18.95
N THR A 111 4.46 13.06 19.97
CA THR A 111 5.35 14.21 20.07
C THR A 111 6.83 13.79 20.16
N ALA A 112 7.13 12.73 20.89
CA ALA A 112 8.50 12.23 21.02
C ALA A 112 9.08 11.66 19.71
N VAL A 113 8.24 11.12 18.82
CA VAL A 113 8.64 10.57 17.51
C VAL A 113 8.34 11.52 16.33
N GLU A 114 7.98 12.77 16.62
CA GLU A 114 7.71 13.78 15.56
C GLU A 114 8.85 13.96 14.57
N PRO A 115 10.13 13.95 14.97
CA PRO A 115 11.25 14.03 14.02
C PRO A 115 11.27 12.87 13.03
N GLN A 116 10.92 11.64 13.47
CA GLN A 116 10.83 10.48 12.59
C GLN A 116 9.67 10.61 11.59
N TYR A 117 8.53 11.18 12.00
CA TYR A 117 7.45 11.47 11.07
C TYR A 117 7.84 12.48 9.99
N GLN A 118 8.57 13.52 10.35
CA GLN A 118 9.10 14.49 9.39
C GLN A 118 10.09 13.85 8.42
N GLN A 119 10.96 12.97 8.90
CA GLN A 119 11.86 12.20 8.04
C GLN A 119 11.09 11.26 7.11
N LEU A 120 10.10 10.53 7.63
CA LEU A 120 9.22 9.66 6.83
C LEU A 120 8.54 10.45 5.70
N GLN A 121 8.02 11.65 6.00
CA GLN A 121 7.41 12.51 5.00
C GLN A 121 8.41 12.91 3.91
N GLN A 122 9.63 13.31 4.27
CA GLN A 122 10.69 13.66 3.31
C GLN A 122 11.04 12.47 2.41
N MET A 123 11.14 11.25 2.98
CA MET A 123 11.39 10.03 2.21
C MET A 123 10.26 9.76 1.20
N MET A 124 9.01 9.92 1.59
CA MET A 124 7.85 9.75 0.70
C MET A 124 7.82 10.83 -0.40
N GLU A 125 8.13 12.08 -0.07
CA GLU A 125 8.22 13.17 -1.04
C GLU A 125 9.33 12.92 -2.07
N GLN A 126 10.50 12.49 -1.63
CA GLN A 126 11.61 12.10 -2.52
C GLN A 126 11.21 10.94 -3.41
N MET A 127 10.62 9.89 -2.84
CA MET A 127 10.18 8.71 -3.58
C MET A 127 9.11 9.04 -4.64
N THR A 128 8.24 10.00 -4.35
CA THR A 128 7.26 10.51 -5.32
C THR A 128 7.93 11.17 -6.53
N GLN A 129 9.13 11.75 -6.36
CA GLN A 129 9.88 12.36 -7.47
C GLN A 129 10.70 11.33 -8.25
N GLU A 130 11.20 10.29 -7.59
CA GLU A 130 12.13 9.32 -8.15
C GLU A 130 11.46 8.07 -8.74
N ILE A 131 10.29 7.67 -8.19
CA ILE A 131 9.60 6.43 -8.56
C ILE A 131 8.23 6.74 -9.17
N PRO A 132 8.08 6.65 -10.52
CA PRO A 132 6.82 6.96 -11.17
C PRO A 132 5.62 6.12 -10.68
N ALA A 133 5.83 4.85 -10.38
CA ALA A 133 4.77 3.98 -9.82
C ALA A 133 4.28 4.47 -8.46
N PHE A 134 5.20 4.96 -7.60
CA PHE A 134 4.84 5.53 -6.30
C PHE A 134 4.05 6.83 -6.45
N ALA A 135 4.47 7.71 -7.37
CA ALA A 135 3.73 8.94 -7.68
C ALA A 135 2.32 8.65 -8.20
N GLN A 136 2.18 7.64 -9.05
CA GLN A 136 0.89 7.24 -9.61
C GLN A 136 -0.06 6.75 -8.52
N ILE A 137 0.37 5.83 -7.67
CA ILE A 137 -0.48 5.30 -6.59
C ILE A 137 -0.82 6.37 -5.55
N ALA A 138 0.11 7.29 -5.24
CA ALA A 138 -0.15 8.43 -4.37
C ALA A 138 -1.25 9.35 -4.94
N ASN A 139 -1.24 9.59 -6.25
CA ASN A 139 -2.28 10.38 -6.92
C ASN A 139 -3.65 9.67 -6.87
N ILE A 140 -3.69 8.37 -7.14
CA ILE A 140 -4.92 7.56 -7.04
C ILE A 140 -5.50 7.62 -5.62
N LEU A 141 -4.67 7.44 -4.60
CA LEU A 141 -5.08 7.58 -3.20
C LEU A 141 -5.65 8.97 -2.89
N GLY A 142 -5.04 10.02 -3.41
CA GLY A 142 -5.53 11.38 -3.26
C GLY A 142 -6.93 11.55 -3.85
N GLN A 143 -7.18 11.03 -5.05
CA GLN A 143 -8.48 11.08 -5.71
C GLN A 143 -9.55 10.27 -4.96
N LEU A 144 -9.22 9.05 -4.53
CA LEU A 144 -10.13 8.20 -3.75
C LEU A 144 -10.53 8.84 -2.42
N ARG A 145 -9.58 9.43 -1.70
CA ARG A 145 -9.85 10.15 -0.45
C ARG A 145 -10.72 11.39 -0.67
N ALA A 146 -10.48 12.14 -1.72
CA ALA A 146 -11.33 13.27 -2.11
C ALA A 146 -12.77 12.81 -2.44
N ARG A 147 -12.92 11.69 -3.17
CA ARG A 147 -14.24 11.10 -3.44
C ARG A 147 -14.95 10.67 -2.17
N ARG A 148 -14.24 10.02 -1.23
CA ARG A 148 -14.80 9.66 0.09
C ARG A 148 -15.36 10.86 0.82
N GLU A 149 -14.64 11.97 0.87
CA GLU A 149 -15.10 13.20 1.52
C GLU A 149 -16.36 13.76 0.87
N GLN A 150 -16.47 13.70 -0.47
CA GLN A 150 -17.69 14.12 -1.18
C GLN A 150 -18.92 13.26 -0.82
N LEU A 151 -18.70 11.97 -0.53
CA LEU A 151 -19.79 11.05 -0.17
C LEU A 151 -20.22 11.15 1.32
N LEU A 152 -19.44 11.83 2.15
CA LEU A 152 -19.71 12.03 3.58
C LEU A 152 -20.40 13.38 3.87
N ASN A 153 -20.36 14.34 2.93
CA ASN A 153 -20.98 15.66 3.02
C ASN A 153 -22.30 15.71 2.24
#